data_d99d7c180dcf6d74e8e6fed800dadc92
#
_entry.id   d99d7c180dcf6d74e8e6fed800dadc92
#
_cell.length_a   1.000
_cell.length_b   1.000
_cell.length_c   1.000
_cell.angle_alpha   90.00
_cell.angle_beta   90.00
_cell.angle_gamma   90.00
#
_symmetry.space_group_name_H-M   'P 1'
#
loop_
_entity.id
_entity.type
_entity.pdbx_description
1 polymer ?
#
loop_
_entity_poly.entity_id
_entity_poly.type
_entity_poly.pdbx_seq_one_letter_code
_entity_poly.pdbx_strand_id
1 'polypeptide(L)'
;NFTMPQDVAANFTLENNGIAITQANGEAHVTLKGKKAGTHTVTATLGNNNASDAQPVTFVADKDSAVVVMQTSKAEIIGNGVDETTLTATVKDPFDNVVKDLPVTFSTNPADTQLSQSTSNTNDSGVAKVT
;
A
#
# COMPACT_ATOMS: atom_id res chain seq x y z
N ASN A 1 7.85 25.65 10.48
CA ASN A 1 7.96 24.83 9.28
C ASN A 1 7.66 23.37 9.59
N PHE A 2 6.90 22.73 8.73
CA PHE A 2 6.67 21.28 8.76
C PHE A 2 7.50 20.65 7.65
N THR A 3 8.18 19.56 7.94
CA THR A 3 9.07 18.88 6.97
C THR A 3 8.92 17.37 7.04
N MET A 4 9.22 16.70 5.92
CA MET A 4 9.37 15.26 5.78
C MET A 4 10.84 14.93 5.47
N PRO A 5 11.33 13.71 5.76
CA PRO A 5 12.65 13.26 5.30
C PRO A 5 12.80 13.41 3.77
N GLN A 6 13.97 13.86 3.32
CA GLN A 6 14.21 14.18 1.89
C GLN A 6 14.11 12.96 0.97
N ASP A 7 14.46 11.79 1.45
CA ASP A 7 14.43 10.53 0.70
C ASP A 7 13.00 10.09 0.31
N VAL A 8 11.98 10.56 1.05
CA VAL A 8 10.58 10.24 0.78
C VAL A 8 9.74 11.44 0.35
N ALA A 9 10.29 12.66 0.39
CA ALA A 9 9.57 13.92 0.16
C ALA A 9 8.85 13.98 -1.21
N ALA A 10 9.40 13.32 -2.25
CA ALA A 10 8.79 13.29 -3.58
C ALA A 10 7.41 12.60 -3.62
N ASN A 11 7.10 11.75 -2.65
CA ASN A 11 5.83 11.02 -2.56
C ASN A 11 4.77 11.73 -1.71
N PHE A 12 5.11 12.90 -1.14
CA PHE A 12 4.26 13.61 -0.20
C PHE A 12 4.11 15.07 -0.60
N THR A 13 2.97 15.66 -0.26
CA THR A 13 2.68 17.07 -0.47
C THR A 13 2.27 17.69 0.85
N LEU A 14 3.00 18.70 1.28
CA LEU A 14 2.64 19.58 2.38
C LEU A 14 2.03 20.86 1.84
N GLU A 15 0.87 21.25 2.37
CA GLU A 15 0.23 22.52 2.04
C GLU A 15 1.18 23.68 2.33
N ASN A 16 1.19 24.71 1.48
CA ASN A 16 2.06 25.88 1.57
C ASN A 16 3.55 25.54 1.77
N ASN A 17 4.04 24.44 1.15
CA ASN A 17 5.40 23.94 1.33
C ASN A 17 5.78 23.71 2.81
N GLY A 18 4.80 23.32 3.62
CA GLY A 18 5.01 23.05 5.05
C GLY A 18 5.14 24.31 5.91
N ILE A 19 4.78 25.48 5.42
CA ILE A 19 4.84 26.75 6.17
C ILE A 19 3.45 27.12 6.68
N ALA A 20 3.32 27.30 7.99
CA ALA A 20 2.12 27.83 8.63
C ALA A 20 2.50 28.82 9.73
N ILE A 21 1.62 29.79 9.96
CA ILE A 21 1.77 30.79 11.00
C ILE A 21 0.83 30.44 12.15
N THR A 22 1.32 30.54 13.39
CA THR A 22 0.50 30.33 14.59
C THR A 22 -0.60 31.37 14.68
N GLN A 23 -1.81 30.91 14.97
CA GLN A 23 -2.97 31.73 15.21
C GLN A 23 -2.99 32.31 16.67
N ALA A 24 -4.01 33.08 17.01
CA ALA A 24 -4.15 33.68 18.34
C ALA A 24 -4.20 32.64 19.47
N ASN A 25 -4.64 31.40 19.19
CA ASN A 25 -4.67 30.29 20.14
C ASN A 25 -3.32 29.52 20.24
N GLY A 26 -2.28 29.96 19.52
CA GLY A 26 -0.97 29.31 19.48
C GLY A 26 -0.86 28.10 18.55
N GLU A 27 -1.90 27.80 17.76
CA GLU A 27 -1.91 26.66 16.86
C GLU A 27 -1.55 27.06 15.41
N ALA A 28 -0.84 26.17 14.72
CA ALA A 28 -0.59 26.24 13.28
C ALA A 28 -0.98 24.91 12.65
N HIS A 29 -1.64 24.96 11.49
CA HIS A 29 -2.14 23.79 10.77
C HIS A 29 -1.53 23.72 9.37
N VAL A 30 -1.22 22.50 8.93
CA VAL A 30 -0.81 22.18 7.57
C VAL A 30 -1.42 20.85 7.16
N THR A 31 -1.87 20.74 5.93
CA THR A 31 -2.40 19.50 5.37
C THR A 31 -1.27 18.70 4.73
N LEU A 32 -1.21 17.41 5.06
CA LEU A 32 -0.28 16.44 4.45
C LEU A 32 -1.06 15.44 3.60
N LYS A 33 -0.59 15.23 2.36
CA LYS A 33 -1.08 14.18 1.46
C LYS A 33 0.10 13.30 1.02
N GLY A 34 -0.14 12.00 0.84
CA GLY A 34 0.90 11.06 0.45
C GLY A 34 0.40 9.96 -0.47
N LYS A 35 1.31 9.42 -1.29
CA LYS A 35 1.07 8.32 -2.24
C LYS A 35 1.82 7.04 -1.85
N LYS A 36 2.79 7.12 -0.93
CA LYS A 36 3.60 5.97 -0.51
C LYS A 36 3.12 5.44 0.83
N ALA A 37 2.74 4.16 0.87
CA ALA A 37 2.39 3.47 2.11
C ALA A 37 3.63 3.27 2.99
N GLY A 38 3.42 3.26 4.29
CA GLY A 38 4.45 3.15 5.32
C GLY A 38 4.32 4.21 6.39
N THR A 39 5.14 4.10 7.43
CA THR A 39 5.19 5.10 8.51
C THR A 39 6.30 6.11 8.23
N HIS A 40 5.94 7.39 8.20
CA HIS A 40 6.85 8.50 7.90
C HIS A 40 6.76 9.53 9.01
N THR A 41 7.90 10.12 9.36
CA THR A 41 7.98 11.13 10.42
C THR A 41 7.80 12.53 9.84
N VAL A 42 6.88 13.30 10.41
CA VAL A 42 6.70 14.72 10.13
C VAL A 42 7.29 15.52 11.27
N THR A 43 8.14 16.49 10.95
CA THR A 43 8.78 17.36 11.95
C THR A 43 8.26 18.79 11.81
N ALA A 44 7.83 19.37 12.92
CA ALA A 44 7.49 20.80 13.02
C ALA A 44 8.64 21.56 13.70
N THR A 45 9.10 22.64 13.10
CA THR A 45 10.20 23.46 13.62
C THR A 45 9.80 24.93 13.67
N LEU A 46 10.08 25.58 14.81
CA LEU A 46 9.89 27.03 14.95
C LEU A 46 11.01 27.78 14.22
N GLY A 47 10.64 28.86 13.51
CA GLY A 47 11.58 29.62 12.70
C GLY A 47 12.54 30.51 13.48
N ASN A 48 12.23 30.83 14.76
CA ASN A 48 12.98 31.81 15.54
C ASN A 48 14.02 31.19 16.48
N ASN A 49 13.82 29.95 16.95
CA ASN A 49 14.73 29.31 17.92
C ASN A 49 15.05 27.85 17.61
N ASN A 50 14.62 27.37 16.44
CA ASN A 50 14.81 25.97 15.98
C ASN A 50 14.25 24.90 16.92
N ALA A 51 13.36 25.25 17.86
CA ALA A 51 12.64 24.26 18.66
C ALA A 51 11.78 23.40 17.73
N SER A 52 11.81 22.08 17.90
CA SER A 52 11.12 21.15 17.02
C SER A 52 10.51 19.98 17.79
N ASP A 53 9.46 19.43 17.22
CA ASP A 53 8.87 18.16 17.62
C ASP A 53 8.52 17.34 16.38
N ALA A 54 8.50 16.03 16.52
CA ALA A 54 8.31 15.11 15.41
C ALA A 54 7.29 14.04 15.76
N GLN A 55 6.39 13.75 14.82
CA GLN A 55 5.35 12.73 14.97
C GLN A 55 5.33 11.76 13.80
N PRO A 56 5.14 10.46 14.03
CA PRO A 56 4.96 9.49 12.96
C PRO A 56 3.54 9.59 12.39
N VAL A 57 3.44 9.49 11.06
CA VAL A 57 2.17 9.37 10.33
C VAL A 57 2.25 8.12 9.46
N THR A 58 1.26 7.23 9.59
CA THR A 58 1.19 5.99 8.81
C THR A 58 0.22 6.15 7.63
N PHE A 59 0.74 5.94 6.42
CA PHE A 59 -0.04 5.83 5.20
C PHE A 59 -0.25 4.36 4.86
N VAL A 60 -1.46 4.00 4.49
CA VAL A 60 -1.83 2.63 4.08
C VAL A 60 -2.17 2.59 2.59
N ALA A 61 -2.04 1.41 1.98
CA ALA A 61 -2.47 1.20 0.60
C ALA A 61 -3.98 1.42 0.45
N ASP A 62 -4.41 1.98 -0.69
CA ASP A 62 -5.82 2.18 -1.02
C ASP A 62 -6.44 0.86 -1.51
N LYS A 63 -7.15 0.18 -0.61
CA LYS A 63 -7.81 -1.10 -0.89
C LYS A 63 -8.95 -0.97 -1.91
N ASP A 64 -9.62 0.17 -1.94
CA ASP A 64 -10.81 0.39 -2.80
C ASP A 64 -10.42 0.61 -4.26
N SER A 65 -9.21 1.11 -4.51
CA SER A 65 -8.66 1.30 -5.87
C SER A 65 -7.66 0.22 -6.27
N ALA A 66 -7.56 -0.87 -5.48
CA ALA A 66 -6.59 -1.93 -5.73
C ALA A 66 -6.89 -2.70 -7.02
N VAL A 67 -5.84 -3.12 -7.70
CA VAL A 67 -5.89 -3.98 -8.89
C VAL A 67 -5.14 -5.28 -8.64
N VAL A 68 -5.59 -6.35 -9.30
CA VAL A 68 -4.97 -7.67 -9.22
C VAL A 68 -4.30 -8.03 -10.53
N VAL A 69 -3.09 -8.60 -10.45
CA VAL A 69 -2.37 -9.23 -11.56
C VAL A 69 -2.13 -10.69 -11.20
N MET A 70 -2.53 -11.61 -12.08
CA MET A 70 -2.40 -13.04 -11.85
C MET A 70 -1.33 -13.65 -12.75
N GLN A 71 -0.58 -14.60 -12.20
CA GLN A 71 0.43 -15.39 -12.90
C GLN A 71 0.26 -16.88 -12.55
N THR A 72 0.70 -17.74 -13.46
CA THR A 72 0.75 -19.19 -13.28
C THR A 72 2.20 -19.66 -13.26
N SER A 73 2.51 -20.67 -12.44
CA SER A 73 3.86 -21.27 -12.42
C SER A 73 4.15 -22.13 -13.67
N LYS A 74 3.09 -22.73 -14.25
CA LYS A 74 3.13 -23.45 -15.54
C LYS A 74 1.93 -23.00 -16.36
N ALA A 75 2.17 -22.64 -17.63
CA ALA A 75 1.10 -22.28 -18.57
C ALA A 75 0.32 -23.49 -19.08
N GLU A 76 0.95 -24.67 -19.07
CA GLU A 76 0.37 -25.93 -19.50
C GLU A 76 0.61 -27.00 -18.44
N ILE A 77 -0.39 -27.81 -18.14
CA ILE A 77 -0.33 -28.99 -17.27
C ILE A 77 -1.03 -30.15 -17.95
N ILE A 78 -0.65 -31.38 -17.57
CA ILE A 78 -1.26 -32.59 -18.11
C ILE A 78 -2.60 -32.81 -17.40
N GLY A 79 -3.68 -32.98 -18.16
CA GLY A 79 -5.03 -33.23 -17.64
C GLY A 79 -5.20 -34.68 -17.15
N ASN A 80 -4.38 -35.11 -16.17
CA ASN A 80 -4.37 -36.46 -15.60
C ASN A 80 -4.86 -36.51 -14.13
N GLY A 81 -5.30 -35.37 -13.55
CA GLY A 81 -5.74 -35.27 -12.16
C GLY A 81 -4.61 -35.30 -11.14
N VAL A 82 -3.35 -35.22 -11.56
CA VAL A 82 -2.15 -35.27 -10.72
C VAL A 82 -1.23 -34.09 -10.92
N ASP A 83 -1.06 -33.62 -12.18
CA ASP A 83 -0.20 -32.48 -12.49
C ASP A 83 -0.84 -31.18 -12.05
N GLU A 84 -0.05 -30.27 -11.48
CA GLU A 84 -0.52 -29.06 -10.80
C GLU A 84 0.20 -27.81 -11.31
N THR A 85 -0.50 -26.65 -11.23
CA THR A 85 0.11 -25.33 -11.39
C THR A 85 -0.30 -24.42 -10.24
N THR A 86 0.60 -23.55 -9.81
CA THR A 86 0.31 -22.54 -8.78
C THR A 86 -0.17 -21.25 -9.42
N LEU A 87 -1.32 -20.77 -9.00
CA LEU A 87 -1.85 -19.46 -9.35
C LEU A 87 -1.41 -18.44 -8.31
N THR A 88 -0.79 -17.36 -8.75
CA THR A 88 -0.30 -16.29 -7.89
C THR A 88 -0.98 -15.00 -8.29
N ALA A 89 -1.72 -14.40 -7.35
CA ALA A 89 -2.34 -13.08 -7.51
C ALA A 89 -1.56 -12.05 -6.72
N THR A 90 -1.13 -10.97 -7.37
CA THR A 90 -0.46 -9.83 -6.73
C THR A 90 -1.41 -8.64 -6.75
N VAL A 91 -1.66 -8.03 -5.58
CA VAL A 91 -2.61 -6.94 -5.41
C VAL A 91 -1.87 -5.67 -4.99
N LYS A 92 -2.05 -4.60 -5.76
CA LYS A 92 -1.45 -3.28 -5.52
C LYS A 92 -2.46 -2.17 -5.77
N ASP A 93 -2.27 -1.03 -5.12
CA ASP A 93 -3.00 0.19 -5.44
C ASP A 93 -2.39 0.91 -6.68
N PRO A 94 -3.02 1.98 -7.20
CA PRO A 94 -2.51 2.72 -8.36
C PRO A 94 -1.13 3.39 -8.15
N PHE A 95 -0.67 3.48 -6.91
CA PHE A 95 0.64 4.06 -6.55
C PHE A 95 1.71 3.00 -6.24
N ASP A 96 1.45 1.74 -6.67
CA ASP A 96 2.35 0.60 -6.50
C ASP A 96 2.54 0.15 -5.04
N ASN A 97 1.67 0.57 -4.12
CA ASN A 97 1.66 0.06 -2.76
C ASN A 97 0.99 -1.33 -2.71
N VAL A 98 1.66 -2.30 -2.12
CA VAL A 98 1.08 -3.65 -1.95
C VAL A 98 -0.08 -3.62 -0.96
N VAL A 99 -1.15 -4.35 -1.27
CA VAL A 99 -2.34 -4.48 -0.41
C VAL A 99 -2.28 -5.83 0.30
N LYS A 100 -2.16 -5.81 1.61
CA LYS A 100 -2.13 -7.01 2.46
C LYS A 100 -3.48 -7.30 3.11
N ASP A 101 -3.65 -8.50 3.60
CA ASP A 101 -4.85 -8.98 4.32
C ASP A 101 -6.15 -8.81 3.52
N LEU A 102 -6.05 -8.79 2.18
CA LEU A 102 -7.21 -8.70 1.29
C LEU A 102 -7.57 -10.11 0.78
N PRO A 103 -8.84 -10.57 0.95
CA PRO A 103 -9.27 -11.84 0.39
C PRO A 103 -9.34 -11.75 -1.15
N VAL A 104 -8.67 -12.69 -1.81
CA VAL A 104 -8.71 -12.87 -3.27
C VAL A 104 -9.45 -14.16 -3.58
N THR A 105 -10.53 -14.06 -4.36
CA THR A 105 -11.31 -15.24 -4.80
C THR A 105 -10.80 -15.70 -6.16
N PHE A 106 -10.50 -16.99 -6.24
CA PHE A 106 -10.11 -17.68 -7.46
C PHE A 106 -11.26 -18.52 -7.98
N SER A 107 -11.45 -18.51 -9.28
CA SER A 107 -12.45 -19.36 -9.95
C SER A 107 -11.88 -19.91 -11.24
N THR A 108 -12.41 -21.05 -11.67
CA THR A 108 -12.05 -21.71 -12.92
C THR A 108 -13.25 -21.68 -13.89
N ASN A 109 -12.95 -21.64 -15.18
CA ASN A 109 -13.93 -21.77 -16.23
C ASN A 109 -13.35 -22.67 -17.35
N PRO A 110 -13.92 -23.86 -17.61
CA PRO A 110 -15.07 -24.47 -16.92
C PRO A 110 -14.77 -24.84 -15.45
N ALA A 111 -15.85 -25.02 -14.65
CA ALA A 111 -15.77 -25.24 -13.20
C ALA A 111 -15.44 -26.69 -12.81
N ASP A 112 -15.05 -27.53 -13.75
CA ASP A 112 -14.62 -28.94 -13.55
C ASP A 112 -13.16 -29.08 -13.09
N THR A 113 -12.40 -27.97 -13.04
CA THR A 113 -11.04 -27.89 -12.53
C THR A 113 -11.07 -27.66 -11.03
N GLN A 114 -10.26 -28.44 -10.28
CA GLN A 114 -10.17 -28.31 -8.82
C GLN A 114 -9.12 -27.27 -8.40
N LEU A 115 -9.47 -26.44 -7.44
CA LEU A 115 -8.56 -25.53 -6.75
C LEU A 115 -8.32 -26.06 -5.32
N SER A 116 -7.11 -25.89 -4.81
CA SER A 116 -6.78 -26.24 -3.41
C SER A 116 -7.66 -25.48 -2.41
N GLN A 117 -8.03 -24.25 -2.76
CA GLN A 117 -9.00 -23.40 -2.07
C GLN A 117 -9.53 -22.34 -3.03
N SER A 118 -10.74 -21.86 -2.82
CA SER A 118 -11.34 -20.83 -3.66
C SER A 118 -10.97 -19.40 -3.22
N THR A 119 -10.46 -19.21 -2.00
CA THR A 119 -10.12 -17.90 -1.47
C THR A 119 -8.79 -17.97 -0.72
N SER A 120 -7.91 -17.00 -0.94
CA SER A 120 -6.64 -16.83 -0.23
C SER A 120 -6.43 -15.34 0.07
N ASN A 121 -5.97 -15.02 1.29
CA ASN A 121 -5.68 -13.65 1.66
C ASN A 121 -4.28 -13.24 1.17
N THR A 122 -4.14 -11.98 0.78
CA THR A 122 -2.82 -11.42 0.44
C THR A 122 -1.94 -11.33 1.69
N ASN A 123 -0.68 -11.73 1.53
CA ASN A 123 0.35 -11.61 2.57
C ASN A 123 0.95 -10.19 2.63
N ASP A 124 2.00 -10.00 3.42
CA ASP A 124 2.70 -8.71 3.57
C ASP A 124 3.32 -8.17 2.26
N SER A 125 3.50 -9.02 1.25
CA SER A 125 3.96 -8.65 -0.09
C SER A 125 2.81 -8.40 -1.07
N GLY A 126 1.56 -8.40 -0.60
CA GLY A 126 0.35 -8.25 -1.43
C GLY A 126 0.05 -9.47 -2.30
N VAL A 127 0.48 -10.66 -1.91
CA VAL A 127 0.41 -11.87 -2.74
C VAL A 127 -0.52 -12.91 -2.11
N ALA A 128 -1.48 -13.41 -2.90
CA ALA A 128 -2.32 -14.58 -2.59
C ALA A 128 -2.01 -15.73 -3.55
N LYS A 129 -2.03 -16.97 -3.07
CA LYS A 129 -1.69 -18.16 -3.87
C LYS A 129 -2.71 -19.28 -3.65
N VAL A 130 -3.00 -20.01 -4.74
CA VAL A 130 -3.73 -21.31 -4.73
C VAL A 130 -3.12 -22.25 -5.77
N THR A 131 -3.35 -23.54 -5.61
CA THR A 131 -2.90 -24.57 -6.56
C THR A 131 -4.10 -25.25 -7.20
#